data_b55ccfd5babf59fc4b8c770a60893570
#
_entry.id   b55ccfd5babf59fc4b8c770a60893570
#
_cell.length_a   1.000
_cell.length_b   1.000
_cell.length_c   1.000
_cell.angle_alpha   90.00
_cell.angle_beta   90.00
_cell.angle_gamma   90.00
#
_symmetry.space_group_name_H-M   'P 1'
#
loop_
_entity.id
_entity.type
_entity.pdbx_description
1 polymer ?
#
loop_
_entity_poly.entity_id
_entity_poly.type
_entity_poly.pdbx_seq_one_letter_code
_entity_poly.pdbx_strand_id
1 'polypeptide(L)'
;MDHVQALNQHYNSRMTTDTKLNIVRNPTRSVAIGDRFIGGDAPIAVQSMTATKTTDIDATVRQINDLVNAGADIVRVAIDSQKDAEALIEIRQQVTGNLSVDLQENYRLAEVIAPYIDKIRYNPGHLYHHEKSKPWQEKVKYLVQVARDHDCAMRVGVNCGSVDPDVKSKFDEHDSISPMLESAWDHCALLDELGYERYCVSLKDSDPQKVIEVNRRFAEKRPDVPLHLGVTEAGMPPDGIIKTRIAFEQLISRGIGDTIRVSLTVANNRKAEEIVAGRKILEDIAAGRVRSFVDYGLKTLNIISCPSCSRVENEAFVDLAEQVREMTRYAEEHKITIAVMGCRVNGPGETDDADLGLWCGPTHVNLKRGKESIGAFLYDEILPKLRMELDAVIARQRA
;
A
#
# COMPACT_ATOMS: atom_id res chain seq x y z
N MET A 1 6.58 -2.74 35.84
CA MET A 1 7.17 -2.29 34.55
C MET A 1 7.70 -3.46 33.70
N ASP A 2 8.02 -4.60 34.32
CA ASP A 2 8.70 -5.71 33.64
C ASP A 2 7.80 -6.58 32.74
N HIS A 3 6.50 -6.67 33.05
CA HIS A 3 5.57 -7.53 32.29
C HIS A 3 5.26 -6.99 30.89
N VAL A 4 5.13 -5.67 30.73
CA VAL A 4 4.89 -5.01 29.44
C VAL A 4 6.15 -5.02 28.56
N GLN A 5 7.34 -4.91 29.16
CA GLN A 5 8.61 -5.05 28.42
C GLN A 5 8.87 -6.48 27.98
N ALA A 6 8.54 -7.47 28.81
CA ALA A 6 8.61 -8.88 28.45
C ALA A 6 7.62 -9.24 27.34
N LEU A 7 6.39 -8.72 27.37
CA LEU A 7 5.40 -8.87 26.31
C LEU A 7 5.86 -8.22 25.00
N ASN A 8 6.47 -7.03 25.05
CA ASN A 8 7.00 -6.38 23.84
C ASN A 8 8.23 -7.10 23.27
N GLN A 9 9.12 -7.64 24.11
CA GLN A 9 10.23 -8.48 23.64
C GLN A 9 9.72 -9.82 23.05
N HIS A 10 8.75 -10.42 23.69
CA HIS A 10 8.12 -11.67 23.22
C HIS A 10 7.32 -11.46 21.94
N TYR A 11 6.61 -10.34 21.82
CA TYR A 11 5.90 -9.93 20.61
C TYR A 11 6.86 -9.66 19.44
N ASN A 12 7.98 -9.00 19.70
CA ASN A 12 8.99 -8.71 18.69
C ASN A 12 9.82 -9.95 18.29
N SER A 13 10.08 -10.90 19.19
CA SER A 13 10.80 -12.13 18.85
C SER A 13 9.95 -13.17 18.08
N ARG A 14 8.62 -13.12 18.22
CA ARG A 14 7.69 -14.03 17.51
C ARG A 14 7.30 -13.55 16.10
N MET A 15 7.64 -12.31 15.73
CA MET A 15 7.42 -11.79 14.38
C MET A 15 8.56 -12.10 13.40
N THR A 16 9.51 -12.93 13.78
CA THR A 16 10.65 -13.34 12.95
C THR A 16 10.55 -14.80 12.50
N THR A 17 9.41 -15.23 12.01
CA THR A 17 9.43 -16.28 10.99
C THR A 17 9.68 -15.57 9.66
N ASP A 18 10.87 -15.75 9.10
CA ASP A 18 11.29 -15.28 7.77
C ASP A 18 10.51 -16.00 6.65
N THR A 19 9.21 -15.87 6.64
CA THR A 19 8.39 -16.18 5.48
C THR A 19 8.48 -15.00 4.53
N LYS A 20 9.53 -14.99 3.71
CA LYS A 20 9.60 -14.07 2.56
C LYS A 20 8.32 -14.23 1.77
N LEU A 21 7.51 -13.19 1.70
CA LEU A 21 6.35 -13.17 0.83
C LEU A 21 6.85 -13.38 -0.60
N ASN A 22 6.40 -14.43 -1.26
CA ASN A 22 6.66 -14.63 -2.68
C ASN A 22 5.74 -13.69 -3.47
N ILE A 23 6.16 -12.43 -3.60
CA ILE A 23 5.38 -11.39 -4.28
C ILE A 23 5.60 -11.55 -5.79
N VAL A 24 4.56 -12.03 -6.48
CA VAL A 24 4.53 -12.03 -7.95
C VAL A 24 4.03 -10.65 -8.39
N ARG A 25 4.92 -9.85 -8.97
CA ARG A 25 4.57 -8.51 -9.46
C ARG A 25 3.77 -8.57 -10.74
N ASN A 26 2.89 -7.60 -10.95
CA ASN A 26 2.21 -7.41 -12.21
C ASN A 26 3.23 -7.22 -13.34
N PRO A 27 2.95 -7.76 -14.56
CA PRO A 27 3.86 -7.64 -15.71
C PRO A 27 3.77 -6.23 -16.33
N THR A 28 4.08 -5.21 -15.54
CA THR A 28 4.08 -3.82 -16.00
C THR A 28 5.23 -3.57 -16.99
N ARG A 29 5.02 -2.68 -17.95
CA ARG A 29 6.09 -2.26 -18.86
C ARG A 29 7.21 -1.53 -18.11
N SER A 30 8.43 -1.64 -18.60
CA SER A 30 9.57 -0.92 -18.05
C SER A 30 9.61 0.51 -18.59
N VAL A 31 9.69 1.50 -17.71
CA VAL A 31 9.73 2.93 -18.07
C VAL A 31 11.00 3.56 -17.50
N ALA A 32 11.86 4.09 -18.38
CA ALA A 32 13.05 4.83 -17.99
C ALA A 32 12.70 6.24 -17.50
N ILE A 33 13.34 6.66 -16.39
CA ILE A 33 13.24 8.00 -15.80
C ILE A 33 14.68 8.41 -15.45
N GLY A 34 15.34 9.12 -16.35
CA GLY A 34 16.79 9.35 -16.24
C GLY A 34 17.55 8.02 -16.23
N ASP A 35 18.36 7.81 -15.20
CA ASP A 35 19.15 6.58 -14.99
C ASP A 35 18.39 5.46 -14.27
N ARG A 36 17.11 5.67 -13.90
CA ARG A 36 16.27 4.72 -13.18
C ARG A 36 15.19 4.13 -14.08
N PHE A 37 14.86 2.88 -13.81
CA PHE A 37 13.71 2.22 -14.40
C PHE A 37 12.63 2.00 -13.34
N ILE A 38 11.37 2.12 -13.74
CA ILE A 38 10.20 1.69 -12.96
C ILE A 38 9.41 0.68 -13.78
N GLY A 39 8.69 -0.22 -13.11
CA GLY A 39 7.96 -1.31 -13.79
C GLY A 39 8.88 -2.46 -14.20
N GLY A 40 8.30 -3.49 -14.81
CA GLY A 40 9.01 -4.74 -15.09
C GLY A 40 9.63 -5.34 -13.83
N ASP A 41 10.86 -5.81 -13.95
CA ASP A 41 11.63 -6.39 -12.84
C ASP A 41 12.42 -5.35 -12.02
N ALA A 42 12.31 -4.04 -12.36
CA ALA A 42 13.03 -3.01 -11.65
C ALA A 42 12.58 -2.91 -10.17
N PRO A 43 13.49 -2.61 -9.22
CA PRO A 43 13.12 -2.35 -7.85
C PRO A 43 12.08 -1.21 -7.74
N ILE A 44 11.18 -1.30 -6.75
CA ILE A 44 10.19 -0.24 -6.52
C ILE A 44 10.92 1.06 -6.17
N ALA A 45 10.75 2.09 -7.00
CA ALA A 45 11.41 3.37 -6.82
C ALA A 45 10.74 4.22 -5.72
N VAL A 46 11.55 4.86 -4.88
CA VAL A 46 11.07 5.77 -3.83
C VAL A 46 11.24 7.20 -4.31
N GLN A 47 10.12 7.92 -4.40
CA GLN A 47 10.08 9.33 -4.79
C GLN A 47 9.66 10.20 -3.61
N SER A 48 10.25 11.42 -3.51
CA SER A 48 9.72 12.50 -2.69
C SER A 48 9.56 13.79 -3.51
N MET A 49 9.20 14.87 -2.86
CA MET A 49 8.97 16.17 -3.50
C MET A 49 9.53 17.27 -2.61
N THR A 50 10.15 18.26 -3.23
CA THR A 50 10.58 19.46 -2.53
C THR A 50 9.39 20.22 -1.91
N ALA A 51 9.64 20.86 -0.78
CA ALA A 51 8.68 21.71 -0.08
C ALA A 51 9.11 23.18 -0.08
N THR A 52 10.28 23.47 -0.65
CA THR A 52 10.79 24.82 -0.89
C THR A 52 10.04 25.49 -2.04
N LYS A 53 10.01 26.79 -2.09
CA LYS A 53 9.58 27.51 -3.30
C LYS A 53 10.64 27.29 -4.39
N THR A 54 10.24 26.89 -5.58
CA THR A 54 11.17 26.58 -6.68
C THR A 54 12.03 27.78 -7.05
N THR A 55 11.51 29.00 -6.93
CA THR A 55 12.25 30.26 -7.13
C THR A 55 13.32 30.55 -6.06
N ASP A 56 13.32 29.82 -4.92
CA ASP A 56 14.44 29.81 -3.97
C ASP A 56 15.41 28.69 -4.37
N ILE A 57 16.28 29.00 -5.31
CA ILE A 57 17.17 28.04 -5.96
C ILE A 57 18.06 27.34 -4.94
N ASP A 58 18.72 28.09 -4.06
CA ASP A 58 19.66 27.53 -3.07
C ASP A 58 18.96 26.58 -2.10
N ALA A 59 17.78 26.96 -1.59
CA ALA A 59 17.03 26.11 -0.68
C ALA A 59 16.54 24.85 -1.41
N THR A 60 16.11 24.97 -2.67
CA THR A 60 15.62 23.84 -3.47
C THR A 60 16.74 22.88 -3.84
N VAL A 61 17.91 23.38 -4.23
CA VAL A 61 19.11 22.56 -4.50
C VAL A 61 19.53 21.79 -3.25
N ARG A 62 19.62 22.45 -2.09
CA ARG A 62 19.94 21.76 -0.83
C ARG A 62 18.92 20.66 -0.54
N GLN A 63 17.64 20.95 -0.64
CA GLN A 63 16.60 19.96 -0.33
C GLN A 63 16.60 18.78 -1.33
N ILE A 64 16.84 19.02 -2.62
CA ILE A 64 16.99 17.92 -3.61
C ILE A 64 18.17 17.03 -3.20
N ASN A 65 19.33 17.62 -2.89
CA ASN A 65 20.51 16.86 -2.49
C ASN A 65 20.27 16.08 -1.18
N ASP A 66 19.58 16.67 -0.20
CA ASP A 66 19.21 15.99 1.05
C ASP A 66 18.31 14.79 0.78
N LEU A 67 17.32 14.91 -0.12
CA LEU A 67 16.43 13.82 -0.50
C LEU A 67 17.17 12.70 -1.26
N VAL A 68 18.07 13.06 -2.18
CA VAL A 68 18.91 12.10 -2.90
C VAL A 68 19.84 11.36 -1.94
N ASN A 69 20.49 12.07 -1.01
CA ASN A 69 21.36 11.50 0.01
C ASN A 69 20.60 10.59 0.98
N ALA A 70 19.32 10.87 1.24
CA ALA A 70 18.45 10.01 2.02
C ALA A 70 17.98 8.75 1.24
N GLY A 71 18.33 8.63 -0.04
CA GLY A 71 18.03 7.50 -0.89
C GLY A 71 16.79 7.67 -1.77
N ALA A 72 16.38 8.89 -2.12
CA ALA A 72 15.36 9.09 -3.14
C ALA A 72 15.88 8.66 -4.52
N ASP A 73 15.10 7.85 -5.25
CA ASP A 73 15.41 7.49 -6.63
C ASP A 73 15.00 8.61 -7.60
N ILE A 74 13.95 9.35 -7.25
CA ILE A 74 13.40 10.45 -8.04
C ILE A 74 12.98 11.58 -7.08
N VAL A 75 13.33 12.82 -7.41
CA VAL A 75 12.86 14.00 -6.67
C VAL A 75 11.93 14.81 -7.56
N ARG A 76 10.78 15.21 -7.04
CA ARG A 76 9.80 16.03 -7.76
C ARG A 76 9.85 17.48 -7.32
N VAL A 77 9.81 18.40 -8.28
CA VAL A 77 9.77 19.85 -8.10
C VAL A 77 8.47 20.41 -8.68
N ALA A 78 7.84 21.39 -8.05
CA ALA A 78 6.65 22.04 -8.56
C ALA A 78 7.01 23.17 -9.54
N ILE A 79 6.27 23.27 -10.67
CA ILE A 79 6.41 24.34 -11.67
C ILE A 79 5.04 24.89 -11.99
N ASP A 80 4.74 26.08 -11.49
CA ASP A 80 3.45 26.74 -11.64
C ASP A 80 3.56 28.02 -12.50
N SER A 81 4.75 28.58 -12.66
CA SER A 81 5.00 29.82 -13.36
C SER A 81 6.25 29.78 -14.23
N GLN A 82 6.36 30.78 -15.11
CA GLN A 82 7.56 30.97 -15.94
C GLN A 82 8.84 31.18 -15.07
N LYS A 83 8.69 31.85 -13.92
CA LYS A 83 9.82 32.06 -12.98
C LYS A 83 10.30 30.77 -12.36
N ASP A 84 9.36 29.83 -12.06
CA ASP A 84 9.73 28.50 -11.55
C ASP A 84 10.45 27.69 -12.64
N ALA A 85 10.02 27.82 -13.91
CA ALA A 85 10.67 27.15 -15.02
C ALA A 85 12.12 27.68 -15.23
N GLU A 86 12.32 28.98 -15.14
CA GLU A 86 13.65 29.61 -15.22
C GLU A 86 14.54 29.16 -14.05
N ALA A 87 14.01 29.15 -12.81
CA ALA A 87 14.74 28.68 -11.65
C ALA A 87 15.11 27.20 -11.75
N LEU A 88 14.25 26.35 -12.33
CA LEU A 88 14.53 24.93 -12.53
C LEU A 88 15.77 24.72 -13.41
N ILE A 89 15.99 25.55 -14.43
CA ILE A 89 17.16 25.47 -15.31
C ILE A 89 18.44 25.65 -14.48
N GLU A 90 18.48 26.64 -13.59
CA GLU A 90 19.62 26.89 -12.70
C GLU A 90 19.78 25.79 -11.65
N ILE A 91 18.66 25.26 -11.08
CA ILE A 91 18.65 24.14 -10.15
C ILE A 91 19.28 22.91 -10.82
N ARG A 92 18.89 22.59 -12.07
CA ARG A 92 19.38 21.40 -12.77
C ARG A 92 20.90 21.40 -12.95
N GLN A 93 21.53 22.56 -13.12
CA GLN A 93 22.97 22.67 -13.24
C GLN A 93 23.73 22.30 -11.96
N GLN A 94 23.04 22.29 -10.80
CA GLN A 94 23.63 22.09 -9.48
C GLN A 94 23.25 20.73 -8.85
N VAL A 95 22.40 19.92 -9.50
CA VAL A 95 21.94 18.62 -8.97
C VAL A 95 22.10 17.53 -10.02
N THR A 96 22.38 16.30 -9.56
CA THR A 96 22.59 15.13 -10.44
C THR A 96 21.48 14.09 -10.37
N GLY A 97 20.56 14.19 -9.38
CA GLY A 97 19.47 13.24 -9.20
C GLY A 97 18.42 13.29 -10.32
N ASN A 98 17.64 12.21 -10.45
CA ASN A 98 16.52 12.18 -11.39
C ASN A 98 15.43 13.15 -10.97
N LEU A 99 15.06 14.07 -11.85
CA LEU A 99 14.08 15.11 -11.60
C LEU A 99 12.74 14.80 -12.28
N SER A 100 11.68 14.84 -11.51
CA SER A 100 10.32 14.89 -12.01
C SER A 100 9.73 16.27 -11.77
N VAL A 101 8.96 16.78 -12.69
CA VAL A 101 8.24 18.04 -12.48
C VAL A 101 6.76 17.78 -12.26
N ASP A 102 6.17 18.54 -11.32
CA ASP A 102 4.73 18.66 -11.18
C ASP A 102 4.23 19.88 -11.94
N LEU A 103 3.70 19.63 -13.11
CA LEU A 103 3.15 20.64 -13.97
C LEU A 103 1.65 20.73 -13.73
N GLN A 104 1.20 21.73 -12.94
CA GLN A 104 -0.18 21.78 -12.48
C GLN A 104 -1.13 22.32 -13.56
N GLU A 105 -1.05 23.58 -13.91
CA GLU A 105 -2.07 24.24 -14.71
C GLU A 105 -1.57 24.61 -16.11
N ASN A 106 -0.38 25.20 -16.20
CA ASN A 106 0.17 25.68 -17.48
C ASN A 106 1.02 24.60 -18.16
N TYR A 107 0.36 23.76 -18.94
CA TYR A 107 1.00 22.66 -19.69
C TYR A 107 2.05 23.15 -20.71
N ARG A 108 1.99 24.42 -21.16
CA ARG A 108 2.96 24.99 -22.13
C ARG A 108 4.36 25.17 -21.58
N LEU A 109 4.49 25.25 -20.23
CA LEU A 109 5.80 25.30 -19.60
C LEU A 109 6.62 24.03 -19.81
N ALA A 110 5.96 22.93 -20.26
CA ALA A 110 6.64 21.69 -20.57
C ALA A 110 7.79 21.88 -21.57
N GLU A 111 7.62 22.70 -22.61
CA GLU A 111 8.64 22.95 -23.63
C GLU A 111 9.89 23.62 -23.07
N VAL A 112 9.72 24.51 -22.08
CA VAL A 112 10.84 25.22 -21.43
C VAL A 112 11.64 24.30 -20.53
N ILE A 113 10.96 23.40 -19.81
CA ILE A 113 11.57 22.58 -18.74
C ILE A 113 12.03 21.20 -19.21
N ALA A 114 11.45 20.66 -20.29
CA ALA A 114 11.71 19.29 -20.72
C ALA A 114 13.20 18.96 -20.95
N PRO A 115 14.04 19.86 -21.47
CA PRO A 115 15.47 19.59 -21.61
C PRO A 115 16.24 19.36 -20.29
N TYR A 116 15.62 19.68 -19.17
CA TYR A 116 16.26 19.72 -17.84
C TYR A 116 15.71 18.71 -16.85
N ILE A 117 14.77 17.85 -17.27
CA ILE A 117 14.06 16.92 -16.41
C ILE A 117 13.95 15.53 -17.03
N ASP A 118 13.60 14.54 -16.21
CA ASP A 118 13.51 13.16 -16.63
C ASP A 118 12.04 12.68 -16.71
N LYS A 119 11.10 13.41 -16.02
CA LYS A 119 9.69 13.04 -16.00
C LYS A 119 8.77 14.25 -15.84
N ILE A 120 7.73 14.31 -16.66
CA ILE A 120 6.63 15.28 -16.56
C ILE A 120 5.44 14.62 -15.86
N ARG A 121 4.99 15.18 -14.74
CA ARG A 121 3.68 14.82 -14.14
C ARG A 121 2.69 15.91 -14.47
N TYR A 122 1.57 15.54 -15.05
CA TYR A 122 0.41 16.41 -15.19
C TYR A 122 -0.79 15.83 -14.45
N ASN A 123 -1.74 16.70 -14.08
CA ASN A 123 -3.00 16.32 -13.46
C ASN A 123 -4.13 16.49 -14.49
N PRO A 124 -4.79 15.39 -14.92
CA PRO A 124 -5.93 15.46 -15.82
C PRO A 124 -6.97 16.52 -15.45
N GLY A 125 -7.35 16.57 -14.18
CA GLY A 125 -8.35 17.48 -13.67
C GLY A 125 -7.93 18.94 -13.56
N HIS A 126 -6.66 19.28 -13.84
CA HIS A 126 -6.18 20.66 -13.87
C HIS A 126 -5.90 21.18 -15.29
N LEU A 127 -5.90 20.32 -16.29
CA LEU A 127 -5.65 20.73 -17.67
C LEU A 127 -6.67 21.72 -18.22
N TYR A 128 -7.90 21.74 -17.67
CA TYR A 128 -8.95 22.67 -18.11
C TYR A 128 -8.71 24.11 -17.66
N HIS A 129 -7.88 24.37 -16.63
CA HIS A 129 -7.67 25.71 -16.10
C HIS A 129 -6.99 26.64 -17.11
N HIS A 130 -6.03 26.14 -17.86
CA HIS A 130 -5.31 26.89 -18.89
C HIS A 130 -5.90 26.63 -20.29
N GLU A 131 -6.19 27.68 -21.06
CA GLU A 131 -6.84 27.59 -22.38
C GLU A 131 -8.15 26.78 -22.33
N LYS A 132 -9.13 27.23 -21.58
CA LYS A 132 -10.38 26.50 -21.27
C LYS A 132 -11.16 26.01 -22.50
N SER A 133 -11.07 26.75 -23.61
CA SER A 133 -11.73 26.37 -24.88
C SER A 133 -11.03 25.25 -25.64
N LYS A 134 -9.79 24.90 -25.27
CA LYS A 134 -9.00 23.89 -25.95
C LYS A 134 -9.27 22.52 -25.36
N PRO A 135 -9.63 21.49 -26.16
CA PRO A 135 -9.83 20.14 -25.66
C PRO A 135 -8.60 19.60 -24.94
N TRP A 136 -8.82 18.86 -23.84
CA TRP A 136 -7.73 18.29 -23.05
C TRP A 136 -6.85 17.34 -23.90
N GLN A 137 -7.43 16.66 -24.88
CA GLN A 137 -6.71 15.76 -25.79
C GLN A 137 -5.60 16.51 -26.57
N GLU A 138 -5.87 17.72 -27.03
CA GLU A 138 -4.85 18.51 -27.73
C GLU A 138 -3.72 18.95 -26.80
N LYS A 139 -4.03 19.23 -25.54
CA LYS A 139 -3.02 19.58 -24.53
C LYS A 139 -2.12 18.39 -24.22
N VAL A 140 -2.72 17.18 -24.11
CA VAL A 140 -1.95 15.96 -23.90
C VAL A 140 -1.12 15.60 -25.14
N LYS A 141 -1.64 15.76 -26.36
CA LYS A 141 -0.86 15.59 -27.60
C LYS A 141 0.36 16.49 -27.61
N TYR A 142 0.22 17.74 -27.19
CA TYR A 142 1.35 18.66 -27.05
C TYR A 142 2.37 18.16 -26.02
N LEU A 143 1.91 17.74 -24.82
CA LEU A 143 2.79 17.19 -23.78
C LEU A 143 3.55 15.96 -24.26
N VAL A 144 2.87 15.07 -25.01
CA VAL A 144 3.48 13.85 -25.59
C VAL A 144 4.57 14.24 -26.61
N GLN A 145 4.30 15.22 -27.45
CA GLN A 145 5.31 15.68 -28.43
C GLN A 145 6.56 16.22 -27.72
N VAL A 146 6.38 17.11 -26.75
CA VAL A 146 7.46 17.64 -25.95
C VAL A 146 8.24 16.54 -25.21
N ALA A 147 7.51 15.58 -24.60
CA ALA A 147 8.14 14.48 -23.89
C ALA A 147 8.97 13.56 -24.82
N ARG A 148 8.54 13.35 -26.06
CA ARG A 148 9.30 12.61 -27.09
C ARG A 148 10.56 13.33 -27.50
N ASP A 149 10.45 14.64 -27.78
CA ASP A 149 11.54 15.44 -28.29
C ASP A 149 12.70 15.57 -27.26
N HIS A 150 12.39 15.40 -25.98
CA HIS A 150 13.34 15.52 -24.88
C HIS A 150 13.54 14.25 -24.04
N ASP A 151 13.08 13.11 -24.56
CA ASP A 151 13.26 11.80 -23.90
C ASP A 151 12.71 11.72 -22.46
N CYS A 152 11.68 12.50 -22.13
CA CYS A 152 11.03 12.49 -20.83
C CYS A 152 10.05 11.33 -20.68
N ALA A 153 9.94 10.76 -19.48
CA ALA A 153 8.78 9.95 -19.11
C ALA A 153 7.59 10.84 -18.72
N MET A 154 6.38 10.28 -18.69
CA MET A 154 5.19 10.98 -18.24
C MET A 154 4.52 10.29 -17.05
N ARG A 155 3.80 11.06 -16.23
CA ARG A 155 2.89 10.51 -15.23
C ARG A 155 1.52 11.17 -15.31
N VAL A 156 0.51 10.35 -15.56
CA VAL A 156 -0.90 10.71 -15.40
C VAL A 156 -1.22 10.70 -13.90
N GLY A 157 -1.45 11.87 -13.32
CA GLY A 157 -1.58 12.02 -11.87
C GLY A 157 -2.99 12.37 -11.44
N VAL A 158 -3.87 11.38 -11.25
CA VAL A 158 -5.24 11.59 -10.80
C VAL A 158 -5.32 11.61 -9.27
N ASN A 159 -5.96 12.64 -8.72
CA ASN A 159 -6.29 12.74 -7.30
C ASN A 159 -7.80 12.88 -7.15
N CYS A 160 -8.38 12.26 -6.13
CA CYS A 160 -9.83 12.32 -5.86
C CYS A 160 -10.37 13.76 -5.78
N GLY A 161 -9.64 14.64 -5.08
CA GLY A 161 -10.05 16.04 -4.88
C GLY A 161 -9.96 16.92 -6.15
N SER A 162 -9.40 16.43 -7.25
CA SER A 162 -9.14 17.22 -8.46
C SER A 162 -9.42 16.45 -9.76
N VAL A 163 -10.44 15.61 -9.76
CA VAL A 163 -10.97 14.99 -10.99
C VAL A 163 -11.70 16.06 -11.80
N ASP A 164 -11.54 15.99 -13.14
CA ASP A 164 -12.23 16.88 -14.08
C ASP A 164 -13.75 16.91 -13.78
N PRO A 165 -14.36 18.10 -13.60
CA PRO A 165 -15.78 18.23 -13.31
C PRO A 165 -16.70 17.55 -14.34
N ASP A 166 -16.32 17.56 -15.62
CA ASP A 166 -17.11 16.93 -16.68
C ASP A 166 -17.09 15.40 -16.56
N VAL A 167 -15.97 14.83 -16.10
CA VAL A 167 -15.89 13.39 -15.80
C VAL A 167 -16.69 13.09 -14.54
N LYS A 168 -16.50 13.88 -13.48
CA LYS A 168 -17.17 13.67 -12.21
C LYS A 168 -18.71 13.74 -12.32
N SER A 169 -19.23 14.60 -13.17
CA SER A 169 -20.69 14.79 -13.38
C SER A 169 -21.40 13.56 -13.96
N LYS A 170 -20.66 12.59 -14.50
CA LYS A 170 -21.22 11.35 -15.08
C LYS A 170 -21.57 10.28 -14.04
N PHE A 171 -21.15 10.48 -12.78
CA PHE A 171 -21.25 9.48 -11.71
C PHE A 171 -22.05 10.04 -10.51
N ASP A 172 -22.47 9.13 -9.63
CA ASP A 172 -23.09 9.49 -8.36
C ASP A 172 -22.15 10.38 -7.53
N GLU A 173 -22.70 11.36 -6.83
CA GLU A 173 -21.90 12.31 -6.03
C GLU A 173 -21.10 11.66 -4.91
N HIS A 174 -21.52 10.47 -4.44
CA HIS A 174 -20.84 9.67 -3.42
C HIS A 174 -19.83 8.70 -4.01
N ASP A 175 -19.82 8.48 -5.33
CA ASP A 175 -18.81 7.65 -6.00
C ASP A 175 -17.55 8.44 -6.29
N SER A 176 -16.56 8.32 -5.41
CA SER A 176 -15.26 8.96 -5.59
C SER A 176 -14.24 8.09 -6.36
N ILE A 177 -14.56 6.82 -6.62
CA ILE A 177 -13.65 5.83 -7.25
C ILE A 177 -13.80 5.81 -8.76
N SER A 178 -15.04 5.66 -9.27
CA SER A 178 -15.28 5.52 -10.71
C SER A 178 -14.83 6.74 -11.52
N PRO A 179 -15.03 8.00 -11.07
CA PRO A 179 -14.51 9.16 -11.80
C PRO A 179 -12.98 9.16 -11.92
N MET A 180 -12.26 8.72 -10.88
CA MET A 180 -10.80 8.61 -10.92
C MET A 180 -10.34 7.57 -11.95
N LEU A 181 -11.01 6.42 -11.99
CA LEU A 181 -10.71 5.33 -12.93
C LEU A 181 -10.99 5.76 -14.37
N GLU A 182 -12.16 6.37 -14.63
CA GLU A 182 -12.52 6.86 -15.95
C GLU A 182 -11.49 7.86 -16.46
N SER A 183 -11.16 8.88 -15.65
CA SER A 183 -10.15 9.88 -16.00
C SER A 183 -8.81 9.25 -16.32
N ALA A 184 -8.36 8.26 -15.51
CA ALA A 184 -7.09 7.58 -15.77
C ALA A 184 -7.13 6.73 -17.06
N TRP A 185 -8.22 6.00 -17.30
CA TRP A 185 -8.36 5.16 -18.49
C TRP A 185 -8.42 5.97 -19.77
N ASP A 186 -9.18 7.09 -19.79
CA ASP A 186 -9.27 7.98 -20.94
C ASP A 186 -7.91 8.55 -21.33
N HIS A 187 -7.12 9.00 -20.33
CA HIS A 187 -5.79 9.50 -20.60
C HIS A 187 -4.81 8.40 -21.03
N CYS A 188 -4.90 7.19 -20.45
CA CYS A 188 -4.10 6.05 -20.91
C CYS A 188 -4.44 5.67 -22.36
N ALA A 189 -5.73 5.62 -22.70
CA ALA A 189 -6.19 5.30 -24.06
C ALA A 189 -5.63 6.29 -25.10
N LEU A 190 -5.64 7.59 -24.77
CA LEU A 190 -5.06 8.60 -25.65
C LEU A 190 -3.54 8.45 -25.79
N LEU A 191 -2.81 8.18 -24.68
CA LEU A 191 -1.36 7.97 -24.74
C LEU A 191 -1.01 6.74 -25.59
N ASP A 192 -1.77 5.65 -25.45
CA ASP A 192 -1.59 4.43 -26.24
C ASP A 192 -1.94 4.67 -27.73
N GLU A 193 -3.03 5.39 -28.05
CA GLU A 193 -3.38 5.81 -29.41
C GLU A 193 -2.27 6.62 -30.06
N LEU A 194 -1.62 7.48 -29.29
CA LEU A 194 -0.47 8.25 -29.74
C LEU A 194 0.82 7.41 -29.84
N GLY A 195 0.80 6.13 -29.46
CA GLY A 195 1.99 5.26 -29.42
C GLY A 195 3.04 5.73 -28.40
N TYR A 196 2.60 6.33 -27.29
CA TYR A 196 3.51 6.81 -26.23
C TYR A 196 3.42 5.88 -25.02
N GLU A 197 4.42 5.01 -24.86
CA GLU A 197 4.43 3.96 -23.84
C GLU A 197 5.22 4.34 -22.56
N ARG A 198 5.99 5.43 -22.59
CA ARG A 198 6.86 5.87 -21.49
C ARG A 198 6.10 6.63 -20.41
N TYR A 199 5.04 6.03 -19.88
CA TYR A 199 4.25 6.64 -18.84
C TYR A 199 3.91 5.69 -17.69
N CYS A 200 3.59 6.26 -16.55
CA CYS A 200 3.00 5.61 -15.40
C CYS A 200 1.75 6.36 -14.93
N VAL A 201 0.96 5.74 -14.08
CA VAL A 201 -0.27 6.33 -13.54
C VAL A 201 -0.19 6.42 -12.02
N SER A 202 -0.83 7.42 -11.44
CA SER A 202 -1.09 7.48 -10.01
C SER A 202 -2.54 7.84 -9.72
N LEU A 203 -3.17 7.07 -8.86
CA LEU A 203 -4.55 7.23 -8.41
C LEU A 203 -4.51 7.37 -6.89
N LYS A 204 -4.79 8.57 -6.39
CA LYS A 204 -4.55 8.92 -4.98
C LYS A 204 -5.76 9.53 -4.32
N ASP A 205 -5.94 9.16 -3.06
CA ASP A 205 -6.92 9.70 -2.12
C ASP A 205 -6.26 9.87 -0.75
N SER A 206 -6.88 10.59 0.16
CA SER A 206 -6.46 10.70 1.57
C SER A 206 -6.91 9.49 2.42
N ASP A 207 -7.89 8.73 1.93
CA ASP A 207 -8.37 7.49 2.52
C ASP A 207 -7.58 6.30 1.96
N PRO A 208 -6.82 5.56 2.80
CA PRO A 208 -6.05 4.42 2.36
C PRO A 208 -6.91 3.29 1.75
N GLN A 209 -8.17 3.11 2.18
CA GLN A 209 -9.05 2.09 1.61
C GLN A 209 -9.45 2.43 0.16
N LYS A 210 -9.73 3.71 -0.10
CA LYS A 210 -10.00 4.18 -1.46
C LYS A 210 -8.76 4.06 -2.36
N VAL A 211 -7.57 4.36 -1.82
CA VAL A 211 -6.30 4.14 -2.55
C VAL A 211 -6.11 2.67 -2.90
N ILE A 212 -6.40 1.74 -1.98
CA ILE A 212 -6.34 0.30 -2.24
C ILE A 212 -7.31 -0.07 -3.35
N GLU A 213 -8.57 0.31 -3.23
CA GLU A 213 -9.62 -0.09 -4.16
C GLU A 213 -9.39 0.46 -5.57
N VAL A 214 -9.07 1.76 -5.69
CA VAL A 214 -8.88 2.37 -7.01
C VAL A 214 -7.67 1.80 -7.76
N ASN A 215 -6.55 1.57 -7.05
CA ASN A 215 -5.35 1.01 -7.67
C ASN A 215 -5.51 -0.47 -8.01
N ARG A 216 -6.23 -1.25 -7.18
CA ARG A 216 -6.57 -2.65 -7.46
C ARG A 216 -7.40 -2.75 -8.73
N ARG A 217 -8.51 -2.00 -8.84
CA ARG A 217 -9.41 -2.00 -10.01
C ARG A 217 -8.70 -1.49 -11.28
N PHE A 218 -7.82 -0.50 -11.14
CA PHE A 218 -7.01 -0.05 -12.27
C PHE A 218 -6.06 -1.15 -12.75
N ALA A 219 -5.31 -1.78 -11.83
CA ALA A 219 -4.35 -2.83 -12.15
C ALA A 219 -5.00 -4.09 -12.75
N GLU A 220 -6.24 -4.41 -12.37
CA GLU A 220 -7.02 -5.50 -12.98
C GLU A 220 -7.30 -5.25 -14.49
N LYS A 221 -7.62 -4.00 -14.85
CA LYS A 221 -7.91 -3.62 -16.25
C LYS A 221 -6.66 -3.28 -17.05
N ARG A 222 -5.63 -2.74 -16.39
CA ARG A 222 -4.37 -2.30 -16.99
C ARG A 222 -3.16 -2.84 -16.21
N PRO A 223 -2.95 -4.18 -16.24
CA PRO A 223 -1.83 -4.80 -15.53
C PRO A 223 -0.47 -4.46 -16.16
N ASP A 224 -0.47 -3.92 -17.36
CA ASP A 224 0.69 -3.51 -18.17
C ASP A 224 1.23 -2.12 -17.79
N VAL A 225 0.45 -1.28 -17.10
CA VAL A 225 0.82 0.11 -16.79
C VAL A 225 1.44 0.23 -15.41
N PRO A 226 2.68 0.78 -15.29
CA PRO A 226 3.30 1.01 -14.00
C PRO A 226 2.50 1.97 -13.13
N LEU A 227 2.36 1.64 -11.82
CA LEU A 227 1.63 2.43 -10.87
C LEU A 227 2.56 3.14 -9.86
N HIS A 228 2.29 4.44 -9.66
CA HIS A 228 2.89 5.26 -8.63
C HIS A 228 1.94 5.37 -7.44
N LEU A 229 2.21 4.61 -6.38
CA LEU A 229 1.37 4.57 -5.19
C LEU A 229 1.65 5.73 -4.23
N GLY A 230 0.61 6.14 -3.52
CA GLY A 230 0.72 7.12 -2.44
C GLY A 230 -0.64 7.46 -1.86
N VAL A 231 -0.67 7.76 -0.57
CA VAL A 231 -1.82 8.38 0.11
C VAL A 231 -1.56 9.88 0.13
N THR A 232 -2.48 10.69 -0.43
CA THR A 232 -2.37 12.15 -0.37
C THR A 232 -2.81 12.64 0.99
N GLU A 233 -2.22 13.75 1.45
CA GLU A 233 -2.66 14.40 2.70
C GLU A 233 -2.72 13.43 3.88
N ALA A 234 -1.75 12.51 3.94
CA ALA A 234 -1.75 11.44 4.94
C ALA A 234 -1.65 11.99 6.38
N GLY A 235 -1.08 13.18 6.56
CA GLY A 235 -0.98 13.85 7.85
C GLY A 235 0.40 13.75 8.49
N MET A 236 0.45 14.06 9.78
CA MET A 236 1.71 14.02 10.57
C MET A 236 2.10 12.58 10.92
N PRO A 237 3.41 12.32 11.15
CA PRO A 237 3.82 11.10 11.81
C PRO A 237 3.27 11.02 13.26
N PRO A 238 2.89 9.83 13.79
CA PRO A 238 2.99 8.53 13.13
C PRO A 238 1.82 8.21 12.19
N ASP A 239 0.67 8.91 12.28
CA ASP A 239 -0.58 8.57 11.61
C ASP A 239 -0.44 8.55 10.08
N GLY A 240 0.27 9.53 9.50
CA GLY A 240 0.54 9.56 8.06
C GLY A 240 1.34 8.35 7.57
N ILE A 241 2.27 7.85 8.38
CA ILE A 241 3.04 6.64 8.08
C ILE A 241 2.14 5.41 8.16
N ILE A 242 1.26 5.33 9.17
CA ILE A 242 0.33 4.21 9.36
C ILE A 242 -0.64 4.12 8.17
N LYS A 243 -1.29 5.22 7.79
CA LYS A 243 -2.19 5.27 6.62
C LYS A 243 -1.48 4.82 5.34
N THR A 244 -0.27 5.32 5.12
CA THR A 244 0.54 4.96 3.95
C THR A 244 0.91 3.48 3.97
N ARG A 245 1.31 2.95 5.13
CA ARG A 245 1.65 1.54 5.32
C ARG A 245 0.46 0.63 5.01
N ILE A 246 -0.75 0.96 5.49
CA ILE A 246 -1.97 0.19 5.20
C ILE A 246 -2.16 0.04 3.69
N ALA A 247 -2.08 1.14 2.92
CA ALA A 247 -2.25 1.08 1.48
C ALA A 247 -1.13 0.30 0.78
N PHE A 248 0.13 0.55 1.14
CA PHE A 248 1.27 -0.06 0.47
C PHE A 248 1.40 -1.56 0.75
N GLU A 249 1.20 -1.98 2.00
CA GLU A 249 1.21 -3.40 2.34
C GLU A 249 0.13 -4.17 1.58
N GLN A 250 -1.08 -3.62 1.47
CA GLN A 250 -2.19 -4.24 0.75
C GLN A 250 -1.97 -4.34 -0.77
N LEU A 251 -1.35 -3.33 -1.38
CA LEU A 251 -1.14 -3.29 -2.83
C LEU A 251 0.14 -4.02 -3.24
N ILE A 252 1.26 -3.71 -2.60
CA ILE A 252 2.58 -4.27 -2.98
C ILE A 252 2.65 -5.78 -2.70
N SER A 253 2.04 -6.27 -1.62
CA SER A 253 1.96 -7.71 -1.36
C SER A 253 1.20 -8.49 -2.45
N ARG A 254 0.34 -7.80 -3.22
CA ARG A 254 -0.38 -8.35 -4.38
C ARG A 254 0.32 -8.07 -5.72
N GLY A 255 1.55 -7.57 -5.68
CA GLY A 255 2.33 -7.26 -6.89
C GLY A 255 1.96 -5.94 -7.57
N ILE A 256 1.17 -5.09 -6.93
CA ILE A 256 0.69 -3.81 -7.47
C ILE A 256 1.56 -2.67 -6.94
N GLY A 257 2.22 -1.92 -7.84
CA GLY A 257 3.01 -0.73 -7.52
C GLY A 257 4.47 -0.85 -7.94
N ASP A 258 4.95 0.17 -8.64
CA ASP A 258 6.26 0.24 -9.27
C ASP A 258 7.09 1.42 -8.75
N THR A 259 6.45 2.42 -8.22
CA THR A 259 7.07 3.55 -7.52
C THR A 259 6.14 4.04 -6.41
N ILE A 260 6.71 4.57 -5.35
CA ILE A 260 5.97 5.03 -4.17
C ILE A 260 6.33 6.46 -3.79
N ARG A 261 5.39 7.17 -3.14
CA ARG A 261 5.66 8.38 -2.37
C ARG A 261 4.91 8.34 -1.04
N VAL A 262 5.65 8.44 0.04
CA VAL A 262 5.10 8.78 1.36
C VAL A 262 4.88 10.29 1.41
N SER A 263 3.71 10.75 1.85
CA SER A 263 3.38 12.18 1.94
C SER A 263 3.11 12.55 3.40
N LEU A 264 4.04 13.28 4.02
CA LEU A 264 3.95 13.64 5.44
C LEU A 264 3.89 15.15 5.63
N THR A 265 3.11 15.58 6.60
CA THR A 265 3.13 16.94 7.14
C THR A 265 4.29 17.07 8.12
N VAL A 266 5.45 17.49 7.61
CA VAL A 266 6.69 17.70 8.38
C VAL A 266 7.34 19.03 7.96
N ALA A 267 8.19 19.60 8.82
CA ALA A 267 8.96 20.78 8.46
C ALA A 267 9.89 20.50 7.25
N ASN A 268 10.22 21.55 6.48
CA ASN A 268 10.99 21.41 5.24
C ASN A 268 12.31 20.67 5.43
N ASN A 269 13.01 20.91 6.52
CA ASN A 269 14.29 20.24 6.86
C ASN A 269 14.14 18.78 7.30
N ARG A 270 12.90 18.29 7.46
CA ARG A 270 12.59 16.92 7.83
C ARG A 270 12.00 16.11 6.67
N LYS A 271 12.00 16.66 5.47
CA LYS A 271 11.38 16.03 4.28
C LYS A 271 11.98 14.67 3.92
N ALA A 272 13.24 14.45 4.27
CA ALA A 272 13.93 13.16 4.12
C ALA A 272 13.25 12.00 4.89
N GLU A 273 12.44 12.30 5.93
CA GLU A 273 11.66 11.28 6.66
C GLU A 273 10.67 10.53 5.76
N GLU A 274 10.17 11.16 4.70
CA GLU A 274 9.33 10.49 3.69
C GLU A 274 10.08 9.34 3.00
N ILE A 275 11.35 9.55 2.68
CA ILE A 275 12.20 8.55 2.03
C ILE A 275 12.52 7.42 3.00
N VAL A 276 12.95 7.76 4.22
CA VAL A 276 13.27 6.76 5.27
C VAL A 276 12.05 5.88 5.56
N ALA A 277 10.87 6.48 5.73
CA ALA A 277 9.63 5.75 5.95
C ALA A 277 9.27 4.86 4.75
N GLY A 278 9.41 5.37 3.52
CA GLY A 278 9.14 4.60 2.30
C GLY A 278 10.05 3.38 2.16
N ARG A 279 11.37 3.56 2.33
CA ARG A 279 12.35 2.47 2.32
C ARG A 279 12.05 1.42 3.39
N LYS A 280 11.75 1.87 4.61
CA LYS A 280 11.41 0.99 5.73
C LYS A 280 10.15 0.15 5.47
N ILE A 281 9.13 0.75 4.87
CA ILE A 281 7.89 0.02 4.49
C ILE A 281 8.23 -1.05 3.43
N LEU A 282 9.02 -0.72 2.40
CA LEU A 282 9.41 -1.67 1.36
C LEU A 282 10.26 -2.83 1.91
N GLU A 283 11.21 -2.54 2.79
CA GLU A 283 12.01 -3.55 3.49
C GLU A 283 11.13 -4.49 4.33
N ASP A 284 10.17 -3.93 5.07
CA ASP A 284 9.27 -4.71 5.91
C ASP A 284 8.39 -5.63 5.06
N ILE A 285 7.85 -5.14 3.93
CA ILE A 285 7.06 -5.95 3.00
C ILE A 285 7.92 -7.08 2.40
N ALA A 286 9.12 -6.76 1.91
CA ALA A 286 10.02 -7.75 1.32
C ALA A 286 10.43 -8.84 2.33
N ALA A 287 10.52 -8.50 3.61
CA ALA A 287 10.82 -9.43 4.68
C ALA A 287 9.56 -10.14 5.26
N GLY A 288 8.39 -9.96 4.64
CA GLY A 288 7.13 -10.57 5.13
C GLY A 288 6.56 -9.93 6.39
N ARG A 289 7.11 -8.82 6.85
CA ARG A 289 6.61 -8.09 8.04
C ARG A 289 5.45 -7.17 7.69
N VAL A 290 4.36 -7.74 7.22
CA VAL A 290 3.12 -7.05 6.89
C VAL A 290 2.22 -7.01 8.13
N ARG A 291 1.75 -5.82 8.52
CA ARG A 291 0.99 -5.60 9.77
C ARG A 291 -0.46 -5.20 9.53
N SER A 292 -0.77 -4.61 8.39
CA SER A 292 -2.12 -4.13 8.04
C SER A 292 -2.97 -5.20 7.36
N PHE A 293 -2.36 -6.31 7.03
CA PHE A 293 -2.98 -7.40 6.32
C PHE A 293 -2.50 -8.73 6.90
N VAL A 294 -3.32 -9.32 7.76
CA VAL A 294 -3.21 -10.72 8.11
C VAL A 294 -4.44 -11.40 7.50
N ASP A 295 -4.20 -12.31 6.58
CA ASP A 295 -5.28 -13.10 5.96
C ASP A 295 -5.70 -14.20 6.94
N TYR A 296 -6.54 -13.85 7.89
CA TYR A 296 -7.03 -14.77 8.91
C TYR A 296 -8.03 -15.80 8.37
N GLY A 297 -8.25 -15.93 7.10
CA GLY A 297 -9.38 -16.76 6.70
C GLY A 297 -9.23 -17.57 5.43
N LEU A 298 -8.22 -17.36 4.61
CA LEU A 298 -8.25 -17.95 3.27
C LEU A 298 -7.25 -19.09 3.01
N LYS A 299 -6.16 -19.19 3.77
CA LYS A 299 -5.15 -20.25 3.54
C LYS A 299 -4.37 -20.70 4.79
N THR A 300 -4.69 -20.22 5.99
CA THR A 300 -3.88 -20.47 7.18
C THR A 300 -4.73 -20.85 8.38
N LEU A 301 -4.10 -21.48 9.36
CA LEU A 301 -4.71 -21.80 10.65
C LEU A 301 -5.20 -20.51 11.32
N ASN A 302 -6.47 -20.47 11.68
CA ASN A 302 -7.10 -19.39 12.42
C ASN A 302 -7.49 -19.88 13.83
N ILE A 303 -7.04 -19.17 14.87
CA ILE A 303 -7.41 -19.45 16.25
C ILE A 303 -8.29 -18.32 16.75
N ILE A 304 -9.56 -18.63 17.04
CA ILE A 304 -10.53 -17.73 17.65
C ILE A 304 -10.50 -17.98 19.16
N SER A 305 -10.45 -16.91 19.94
CA SER A 305 -10.42 -17.01 21.40
C SER A 305 -11.30 -15.93 22.05
N CYS A 306 -11.97 -16.31 23.11
CA CYS A 306 -12.82 -15.44 23.91
C CYS A 306 -12.02 -14.33 24.60
N PRO A 307 -12.57 -13.07 24.74
CA PRO A 307 -11.83 -11.92 25.32
C PRO A 307 -11.70 -11.94 26.86
N SER A 308 -11.96 -13.05 27.52
CA SER A 308 -11.79 -13.21 28.98
C SER A 308 -12.56 -12.18 29.83
N CYS A 309 -13.88 -12.09 29.60
CA CYS A 309 -14.74 -11.21 30.42
C CYS A 309 -15.22 -11.91 31.73
N SER A 310 -16.00 -11.20 32.55
CA SER A 310 -16.57 -11.71 33.81
C SER A 310 -17.48 -12.95 33.70
N ARG A 311 -17.77 -13.40 32.48
CA ARG A 311 -18.58 -14.61 32.21
C ARG A 311 -17.74 -15.87 32.00
N VAL A 312 -16.42 -15.74 32.05
CA VAL A 312 -15.51 -16.89 31.95
C VAL A 312 -15.73 -17.81 33.16
N GLU A 313 -15.91 -19.10 32.90
CA GLU A 313 -16.23 -20.10 33.93
C GLU A 313 -14.97 -20.63 34.62
N ASN A 314 -13.81 -20.60 33.92
CA ASN A 314 -12.51 -20.99 34.48
C ASN A 314 -11.39 -20.22 33.75
N GLU A 315 -10.59 -19.44 34.48
CA GLU A 315 -9.48 -18.64 33.91
C GLU A 315 -8.37 -19.49 33.26
N ALA A 316 -8.27 -20.78 33.61
CA ALA A 316 -7.34 -21.70 32.96
C ALA A 316 -7.54 -21.83 31.44
N PHE A 317 -8.67 -21.37 30.90
CA PHE A 317 -8.88 -21.35 29.45
C PHE A 317 -7.90 -20.39 28.73
N VAL A 318 -7.39 -19.35 29.40
CA VAL A 318 -6.41 -18.41 28.83
C VAL A 318 -5.10 -19.13 28.54
N ASP A 319 -4.58 -19.86 29.56
CA ASP A 319 -3.38 -20.68 29.41
C ASP A 319 -3.59 -21.79 28.38
N LEU A 320 -4.79 -22.38 28.35
CA LEU A 320 -5.15 -23.37 27.32
C LEU A 320 -5.11 -22.76 25.92
N ALA A 321 -5.63 -21.55 25.71
CA ALA A 321 -5.60 -20.89 24.40
C ALA A 321 -4.15 -20.62 23.93
N GLU A 322 -3.25 -20.25 24.84
CA GLU A 322 -1.83 -20.12 24.54
C GLU A 322 -1.18 -21.46 24.18
N GLN A 323 -1.48 -22.51 24.93
CA GLN A 323 -0.97 -23.85 24.67
C GLN A 323 -1.50 -24.40 23.34
N VAL A 324 -2.77 -24.15 23.00
CA VAL A 324 -3.37 -24.51 21.70
C VAL A 324 -2.60 -23.80 20.59
N ARG A 325 -2.34 -22.50 20.70
CA ARG A 325 -1.56 -21.76 19.70
C ARG A 325 -0.19 -22.36 19.49
N GLU A 326 0.51 -22.69 20.56
CA GLU A 326 1.86 -23.27 20.48
C GLU A 326 1.83 -24.67 19.84
N MET A 327 0.92 -25.51 20.31
CA MET A 327 0.80 -26.90 19.86
C MET A 327 0.41 -26.99 18.38
N THR A 328 -0.38 -26.03 17.86
CA THR A 328 -0.92 -26.04 16.50
C THR A 328 -0.04 -25.38 15.44
N ARG A 329 1.14 -24.86 15.78
CA ARG A 329 2.06 -24.20 14.84
C ARG A 329 2.40 -25.05 13.61
N TYR A 330 2.51 -26.36 13.77
CA TYR A 330 2.81 -27.25 12.64
C TYR A 330 1.72 -27.29 11.58
N ALA A 331 0.52 -26.79 11.91
CA ALA A 331 -0.65 -26.75 11.04
C ALA A 331 -0.89 -25.35 10.42
N GLU A 332 0.04 -24.39 10.55
CA GLU A 332 -0.12 -23.00 10.09
C GLU A 332 -0.45 -22.88 8.60
N GLU A 333 -0.01 -23.82 7.77
CA GLU A 333 -0.27 -23.80 6.32
C GLU A 333 -1.65 -24.41 5.93
N HIS A 334 -2.40 -24.90 6.90
CA HIS A 334 -3.71 -25.52 6.66
C HIS A 334 -4.85 -24.55 6.96
N LYS A 335 -5.84 -24.50 6.07
CA LYS A 335 -7.07 -23.72 6.26
C LYS A 335 -7.96 -24.39 7.30
N ILE A 336 -7.69 -24.15 8.58
CA ILE A 336 -8.42 -24.74 9.71
C ILE A 336 -8.73 -23.63 10.71
N THR A 337 -9.94 -23.57 11.21
CA THR A 337 -10.34 -22.69 12.31
C THR A 337 -10.49 -23.48 13.59
N ILE A 338 -9.80 -23.04 14.66
CA ILE A 338 -9.94 -23.62 16.02
C ILE A 338 -10.50 -22.53 16.93
N ALA A 339 -11.60 -22.80 17.62
CA ALA A 339 -12.20 -21.88 18.59
C ALA A 339 -11.91 -22.32 20.02
N VAL A 340 -11.39 -21.44 20.88
CA VAL A 340 -11.15 -21.68 22.32
C VAL A 340 -12.01 -20.69 23.10
N MET A 341 -13.11 -21.17 23.67
CA MET A 341 -14.18 -20.34 24.26
C MET A 341 -14.34 -20.58 25.75
N GLY A 342 -14.23 -19.51 26.54
CA GLY A 342 -14.23 -19.58 28.01
C GLY A 342 -15.60 -19.46 28.68
N CYS A 343 -16.70 -19.27 27.93
CA CYS A 343 -18.04 -19.13 28.52
C CYS A 343 -19.16 -19.72 27.65
N ARG A 344 -20.29 -19.94 28.28
CA ARG A 344 -21.49 -20.51 27.64
C ARG A 344 -22.30 -19.54 26.76
N VAL A 345 -21.96 -18.25 26.74
CA VAL A 345 -22.74 -17.26 25.99
C VAL A 345 -22.44 -17.37 24.50
N ASN A 346 -21.17 -17.22 24.10
CA ASN A 346 -20.74 -17.35 22.70
C ASN A 346 -20.09 -18.71 22.41
N GLY A 347 -19.73 -19.47 23.48
CA GLY A 347 -19.02 -20.74 23.36
C GLY A 347 -19.69 -21.74 22.41
N PRO A 348 -20.96 -22.03 22.56
CA PRO A 348 -21.64 -23.00 21.67
C PRO A 348 -21.61 -22.57 20.20
N GLY A 349 -21.96 -21.30 19.88
CA GLY A 349 -22.02 -20.81 18.51
C GLY A 349 -20.67 -20.82 17.84
N GLU A 350 -19.66 -20.16 18.45
CA GLU A 350 -18.32 -20.07 17.89
C GLU A 350 -17.63 -21.44 17.72
N THR A 351 -17.88 -22.39 18.66
CA THR A 351 -17.32 -23.73 18.54
C THR A 351 -18.05 -24.59 17.50
N ASP A 352 -19.33 -24.27 17.21
CA ASP A 352 -20.12 -24.98 16.18
C ASP A 352 -19.72 -24.55 14.77
N ASP A 353 -19.26 -23.30 14.61
CA ASP A 353 -18.85 -22.72 13.33
C ASP A 353 -17.36 -22.99 13.01
N ALA A 354 -16.57 -23.42 14.00
CA ALA A 354 -15.16 -23.76 13.81
C ALA A 354 -14.99 -25.22 13.35
N ASP A 355 -13.86 -25.52 12.67
CA ASP A 355 -13.49 -26.91 12.34
C ASP A 355 -13.27 -27.74 13.59
N LEU A 356 -12.62 -27.14 14.61
CA LEU A 356 -12.45 -27.72 15.94
C LEU A 356 -12.81 -26.68 17.01
N GLY A 357 -13.62 -27.06 17.98
CA GLY A 357 -14.08 -26.18 19.05
C GLY A 357 -13.72 -26.71 20.43
N LEU A 358 -13.18 -25.85 21.30
CA LEU A 358 -12.95 -26.09 22.71
C LEU A 358 -13.84 -25.13 23.51
N TRP A 359 -14.92 -25.65 24.06
CA TRP A 359 -15.77 -24.92 24.99
C TRP A 359 -15.39 -25.25 26.42
N CYS A 360 -14.76 -24.29 27.06
CA CYS A 360 -14.15 -24.41 28.40
C CYS A 360 -15.20 -24.15 29.49
N GLY A 361 -15.59 -25.19 30.19
CA GLY A 361 -16.43 -25.12 31.39
C GLY A 361 -15.62 -25.04 32.70
N PRO A 362 -16.27 -25.10 33.87
CA PRO A 362 -15.59 -24.94 35.16
C PRO A 362 -14.48 -25.97 35.43
N THR A 363 -14.64 -27.19 34.98
CA THR A 363 -13.72 -28.32 35.27
C THR A 363 -13.31 -29.10 34.02
N HIS A 364 -14.11 -29.06 32.97
CA HIS A 364 -13.91 -29.81 31.74
C HIS A 364 -13.94 -28.89 30.52
N VAL A 365 -13.25 -29.29 29.47
CA VAL A 365 -13.27 -28.69 28.15
C VAL A 365 -14.04 -29.61 27.21
N ASN A 366 -15.12 -29.11 26.62
CA ASN A 366 -15.87 -29.83 25.61
C ASN A 366 -15.19 -29.69 24.27
N LEU A 367 -14.69 -30.78 23.70
CA LEU A 367 -14.11 -30.84 22.36
C LEU A 367 -15.19 -31.11 21.32
N LYS A 368 -15.24 -30.33 20.26
CA LYS A 368 -16.19 -30.47 19.17
C LYS A 368 -15.46 -30.45 17.82
N ARG A 369 -16.08 -31.09 16.83
CA ARG A 369 -15.74 -30.98 15.40
C ARG A 369 -16.97 -30.41 14.70
N GLY A 370 -16.91 -29.09 14.38
CA GLY A 370 -18.12 -28.38 14.02
C GLY A 370 -19.23 -28.61 15.09
N LYS A 371 -20.39 -29.01 14.67
CA LYS A 371 -21.51 -29.26 15.58
C LYS A 371 -21.45 -30.63 16.32
N GLU A 372 -20.57 -31.54 15.93
CA GLU A 372 -20.41 -32.85 16.53
C GLU A 372 -19.62 -32.77 17.84
N SER A 373 -20.18 -33.28 18.95
CA SER A 373 -19.48 -33.41 20.22
C SER A 373 -18.57 -34.63 20.22
N ILE A 374 -17.27 -34.43 20.43
CA ILE A 374 -16.28 -35.51 20.53
C ILE A 374 -16.21 -36.02 21.97
N GLY A 375 -16.33 -35.13 22.96
CA GLY A 375 -16.30 -35.47 24.38
C GLY A 375 -15.94 -34.31 25.28
N ALA A 376 -16.01 -34.57 26.60
CA ALA A 376 -15.58 -33.62 27.62
C ALA A 376 -14.34 -34.20 28.33
N PHE A 377 -13.26 -33.38 28.41
CA PHE A 377 -11.97 -33.81 28.96
C PHE A 377 -11.51 -32.82 30.03
N LEU A 378 -10.64 -33.23 30.92
CA LEU A 378 -10.00 -32.34 31.87
C LEU A 378 -9.02 -31.38 31.11
N TYR A 379 -8.70 -30.21 31.72
CA TYR A 379 -7.82 -29.23 31.10
C TYR A 379 -6.42 -29.77 30.80
N ASP A 380 -5.91 -30.70 31.58
CA ASP A 380 -4.60 -31.35 31.39
C ASP A 380 -4.64 -32.49 30.35
N GLU A 381 -5.80 -32.99 30.00
CA GLU A 381 -6.02 -34.10 29.05
C GLU A 381 -6.38 -33.62 27.63
N ILE A 382 -6.81 -32.36 27.48
CA ILE A 382 -7.44 -31.90 26.23
C ILE A 382 -6.45 -31.75 25.07
N LEU A 383 -5.21 -31.30 25.30
CA LEU A 383 -4.25 -31.03 24.22
C LEU A 383 -3.90 -32.26 23.37
N PRO A 384 -3.62 -33.45 23.93
CA PRO A 384 -3.41 -34.66 23.13
C PRO A 384 -4.64 -35.03 22.30
N LYS A 385 -5.86 -34.84 22.82
CA LYS A 385 -7.12 -35.11 22.12
C LYS A 385 -7.33 -34.13 20.96
N LEU A 386 -7.13 -32.85 21.21
CA LEU A 386 -7.18 -31.82 20.18
C LEU A 386 -6.18 -32.10 19.03
N ARG A 387 -4.95 -32.53 19.36
CA ARG A 387 -3.93 -32.86 18.36
C ARG A 387 -4.38 -34.03 17.47
N MET A 388 -4.93 -35.07 18.04
CA MET A 388 -5.46 -36.23 17.27
C MET A 388 -6.57 -35.79 16.29
N GLU A 389 -7.48 -34.93 16.74
CA GLU A 389 -8.57 -34.42 15.91
C GLU A 389 -8.04 -33.49 14.82
N LEU A 390 -7.08 -32.64 15.14
CA LEU A 390 -6.40 -31.72 14.17
C LEU A 390 -5.70 -32.54 13.07
N ASP A 391 -4.93 -33.54 13.43
CA ASP A 391 -4.27 -34.44 12.48
C ASP A 391 -5.28 -35.15 11.57
N ALA A 392 -6.45 -35.58 12.13
CA ALA A 392 -7.52 -36.16 11.34
C ALA A 392 -8.17 -35.14 10.36
N VAL A 393 -8.34 -33.87 10.76
CA VAL A 393 -8.86 -32.82 9.89
C VAL A 393 -7.85 -32.55 8.75
N ILE A 394 -6.56 -32.43 9.07
CA ILE A 394 -5.48 -32.22 8.07
C ILE A 394 -5.46 -33.38 7.06
N ALA A 395 -5.55 -34.63 7.53
CA ALA A 395 -5.53 -35.80 6.66
C ALA A 395 -6.69 -35.80 5.66
N ARG A 396 -7.91 -35.37 6.11
CA ARG A 396 -9.09 -35.23 5.23
C ARG A 396 -8.97 -34.14 4.18
N GLN A 397 -8.21 -33.04 4.44
CA GLN A 397 -7.98 -31.98 3.46
C GLN A 397 -7.00 -32.40 2.36
N ARG A 398 -6.19 -33.43 2.59
CA ARG A 398 -5.21 -33.97 1.64
C ARG A 398 -5.77 -35.10 0.77
N ALA A 399 -6.90 -35.67 1.15
CA ALA A 399 -7.60 -36.73 0.43
C ALA A 399 -8.62 -36.20 -0.56
#